data_303fea567ebab151db8df530604708a2
#
_entry.id   303fea567ebab151db8df530604708a2
#
_cell.length_a   1.000
_cell.length_b   1.000
_cell.length_c   1.000
_cell.angle_alpha   90.00
_cell.angle_beta   90.00
_cell.angle_gamma   90.00
#
_symmetry.space_group_name_H-M   'P 1'
#
loop_
_entity.id
_entity.type
_entity.pdbx_description
1 polymer ?
#
loop_
_entity_poly.entity_id
_entity_poly.type
_entity_poly.pdbx_seq_one_letter_code
_entity_poly.pdbx_strand_id
1 'polypeptide(L)' 'MNEMPKIANQKPILTQLREMEVGDVLTFPAEKRGSVKAMCSEYGFEWNKTFHTSINRQERTISVTRSA' A
#
# COMPACT_ATOMS: atom_id res chain seq x y z
N MET A 1 -9.63 -22.35 -13.70
CA MET A 1 -9.23 -21.96 -13.30
C MET A 1 -8.97 -21.37 -12.75
N ASN A 2 -9.02 -21.01 -12.82
CA ASN A 2 -8.75 -20.32 -12.34
C ASN A 2 -8.43 -19.63 -11.88
N GLU A 3 -8.47 -19.23 -11.71
CA GLU A 3 -8.12 -18.51 -11.27
C GLU A 3 -7.89 -17.72 -10.81
N MET A 4 -7.84 -17.49 -10.61
CA MET A 4 -7.64 -16.78 -10.17
C MET A 4 -7.34 -15.79 -9.84
N PRO A 5 -7.73 -15.36 -9.80
CA PRO A 5 -7.36 -14.15 -9.64
C PRO A 5 -6.70 -13.67 -8.63
N LYS A 6 -6.55 -13.72 -8.08
CA LYS A 6 -5.82 -13.25 -7.35
C LYS A 6 -4.73 -12.79 -7.81
N ILE A 7 -4.69 -12.76 -8.74
CA ILE A 7 -3.52 -12.49 -9.24
C ILE A 7 -3.16 -11.12 -9.30
N ALA A 8 -4.06 -10.26 -9.46
CA ALA A 8 -3.78 -8.89 -9.49
C ALA A 8 -3.05 -8.47 -8.27
N ASN A 9 -3.38 -9.07 -7.19
CA ASN A 9 -2.75 -8.69 -5.98
C ASN A 9 -1.38 -9.25 -5.84
N GLN A 10 -0.87 -9.80 -6.87
CA GLN A 10 0.47 -10.29 -6.85
C GLN A 10 1.50 -9.24 -7.20
N LYS A 11 1.10 -8.04 -7.53
CA LYS A 11 2.06 -6.98 -7.78
C LYS A 11 2.85 -6.66 -6.53
N PRO A 12 4.13 -6.36 -6.66
CA PRO A 12 4.92 -5.92 -5.50
C PRO A 12 4.30 -4.68 -4.87
N ILE A 13 4.50 -4.54 -3.58
CA ILE A 13 3.97 -3.38 -2.87
C ILE A 13 4.46 -2.09 -3.50
N LEU A 14 5.72 -2.05 -3.86
CA LEU A 14 6.32 -0.89 -4.50
C LEU A 14 5.54 -0.47 -5.74
N THR A 15 5.20 -1.43 -6.59
CA THR A 15 4.47 -1.16 -7.80
C THR A 15 3.07 -0.64 -7.50
N GLN A 16 2.43 -1.24 -6.51
CA GLN A 16 1.08 -0.80 -6.13
C GLN A 16 1.10 0.63 -5.62
N LEU A 17 2.09 0.98 -4.81
CA LEU A 17 2.19 2.33 -4.28
C LEU A 17 2.45 3.33 -5.40
N ARG A 18 3.29 2.95 -6.35
CA ARG A 18 3.62 3.84 -7.45
C ARG A 18 2.41 4.15 -8.32
N GLU A 19 1.53 3.16 -8.47
CA GLU A 19 0.36 3.31 -9.33
C GLU A 19 -0.82 3.95 -8.65
N MET A 20 -0.72 4.25 -7.36
CA MET A 20 -1.82 4.87 -6.64
C MET A 20 -2.07 6.29 -7.15
N GLU A 21 -3.35 6.62 -7.26
CA GLU A 21 -3.76 7.98 -7.59
C GLU A 21 -4.20 8.68 -6.32
N VAL A 22 -4.25 9.99 -6.37
CA VAL A 22 -4.70 10.77 -5.22
C VAL A 22 -6.10 10.31 -4.80
N GLY A 23 -6.23 9.98 -3.54
CA GLY A 23 -7.50 9.49 -3.03
C GLY A 23 -7.61 7.98 -2.97
N ASP A 24 -6.69 7.25 -3.60
CA ASP A 24 -6.71 5.80 -3.55
C ASP A 24 -6.32 5.29 -2.18
N VAL A 25 -6.87 4.14 -1.83
CA VAL A 25 -6.56 3.47 -0.57
C VAL A 25 -6.21 2.03 -0.87
N LEU A 26 -5.10 1.57 -0.29
CA LEU A 26 -4.70 0.18 -0.37
C LEU A 26 -4.61 -0.39 1.03
N THR A 27 -4.92 -1.68 1.18
CA THR A 27 -4.88 -2.35 2.47
C THR A 27 -3.98 -3.57 2.38
N PHE A 28 -3.10 -3.72 3.34
CA PHE A 28 -2.16 -4.83 3.40
C PHE A 28 -2.25 -5.51 4.78
N PRO A 29 -1.82 -6.77 4.89
CA PRO A 29 -1.75 -7.40 6.20
C PRO A 29 -0.80 -6.64 7.12
N ALA A 30 -1.12 -6.60 8.40
CA ALA A 30 -0.32 -5.84 9.36
C ALA A 30 1.11 -6.33 9.45
N GLU A 31 1.35 -7.60 9.13
CA GLU A 31 2.70 -8.13 9.17
C GLU A 31 3.61 -7.46 8.14
N LYS A 32 3.03 -6.76 7.17
CA LYS A 32 3.80 -6.03 6.18
C LYS A 32 3.98 -4.58 6.54
N ARG A 33 3.54 -4.17 7.72
CA ARG A 33 3.53 -2.74 8.07
C ARG A 33 4.92 -2.11 8.02
N GLY A 34 5.95 -2.86 8.41
CA GLY A 34 7.30 -2.31 8.37
C GLY A 34 7.73 -1.96 6.97
N SER A 35 7.52 -2.88 6.04
CA SER A 35 7.87 -2.65 4.65
C SER A 35 7.03 -1.54 4.05
N VAL A 36 5.73 -1.55 4.33
CA VAL A 36 4.82 -0.55 3.78
C VAL A 36 5.20 0.84 4.25
N LYS A 37 5.44 1.00 5.55
CA LYS A 37 5.80 2.31 6.08
C LYS A 37 7.12 2.80 5.53
N ALA A 38 8.11 1.93 5.45
CA ALA A 38 9.41 2.30 4.92
C ALA A 38 9.30 2.75 3.48
N MET A 39 8.54 2.00 2.67
CA MET A 39 8.37 2.36 1.27
C MET A 39 7.61 3.65 1.11
N CYS A 40 6.57 3.86 1.91
CA CYS A 40 5.80 5.10 1.82
C CYS A 40 6.66 6.30 2.15
N SER A 41 7.52 6.17 3.14
CA SER A 41 8.39 7.28 3.52
C SER A 41 9.43 7.55 2.44
N GLU A 42 10.11 6.50 2.00
CA GLU A 42 11.18 6.65 1.04
C GLU A 42 10.69 7.07 -0.33
N TYR A 43 9.70 6.36 -0.84
CA TYR A 43 9.24 6.64 -2.19
C TYR A 43 8.25 7.79 -2.27
N GLY A 44 7.60 8.10 -1.17
CA GLY A 44 6.79 9.31 -1.12
C GLY A 44 7.66 10.52 -1.39
N PHE A 45 8.82 10.55 -0.76
CA PHE A 45 9.78 11.62 -0.96
C PHE A 45 10.30 11.60 -2.40
N GLU A 46 10.70 10.41 -2.84
CA GLU A 46 11.31 10.26 -4.15
C GLU A 46 10.35 10.65 -5.27
N TRP A 47 9.10 10.25 -5.16
CA TRP A 47 8.11 10.48 -6.21
C TRP A 47 7.30 11.75 -6.00
N ASN A 48 7.60 12.48 -4.95
CA ASN A 48 6.88 13.70 -4.63
C ASN A 48 5.39 13.42 -4.41
N LYS A 49 5.12 12.35 -3.69
CA LYS A 49 3.76 11.93 -3.33
C LYS A 49 3.64 11.89 -1.83
N THR A 50 2.43 12.09 -1.34
CA THR A 50 2.18 12.02 0.10
C THR A 50 1.30 10.82 0.39
N PHE A 51 1.81 9.93 1.22
CA PHE A 51 1.08 8.74 1.66
C PHE A 51 0.81 8.84 3.15
N HIS A 52 -0.38 8.41 3.55
CA HIS A 52 -0.74 8.30 4.95
C HIS A 52 -0.98 6.83 5.26
N THR A 53 -0.50 6.37 6.40
CA THR A 53 -0.73 4.99 6.80
C THR A 53 -1.57 4.97 8.06
N SER A 54 -2.40 3.94 8.17
CA SER A 54 -3.25 3.77 9.33
C SER A 54 -3.31 2.28 9.65
N ILE A 55 -3.17 1.94 10.92
CA ILE A 55 -3.18 0.55 11.35
C ILE A 55 -4.51 0.24 11.99
N ASN A 56 -5.14 -0.84 11.55
CA ASN A 56 -6.36 -1.34 12.14
C ASN A 56 -6.00 -2.59 12.92
N ARG A 57 -5.99 -2.48 14.25
CA ARG A 57 -5.57 -3.59 15.09
C ARG A 57 -6.59 -4.71 15.12
N GLN A 58 -7.85 -4.38 15.01
CA GLN A 58 -8.89 -5.41 15.02
C GLN A 58 -8.82 -6.27 13.77
N GLU A 59 -8.61 -5.64 12.65
CA GLU A 59 -8.54 -6.38 11.38
C GLU A 59 -7.13 -6.85 11.08
N ARG A 60 -6.15 -6.37 11.83
CA ARG A 60 -4.74 -6.69 11.62
C ARG A 60 -4.31 -6.31 10.22
N THR A 61 -4.61 -5.08 9.85
CA THR A 61 -4.26 -4.56 8.54
C THR A 61 -3.63 -3.19 8.67
N ILE A 62 -2.94 -2.79 7.61
CA ILE A 62 -2.42 -1.44 7.49
C ILE A 62 -2.95 -0.89 6.18
N SER A 63 -3.49 0.32 6.23
CA SER A 63 -4.05 0.98 5.05
C SER A 63 -3.15 2.14 4.66
N VAL A 64 -3.00 2.33 3.36
CA VAL A 64 -2.23 3.43 2.80
C VAL A 64 -3.16 4.26 1.96
N THR A 65 -3.15 5.57 2.19
CA THR A 65 -3.94 6.51 1.40
C THR A 65 -2.99 7.52 0.78
N ARG A 66 -3.15 7.75 -0.51
CA ARG A 66 -2.36 8.79 -1.17
C ARG A 66 -3.15 10.08 -1.11
N SER A 67 -2.61 11.09 -0.45
CA SER A 67 -3.31 12.36 -0.28
C SER A 67 -2.82 13.47 -1.21
N ALA A 68 -1.67 13.29 -1.80
CA ALA A 68 -1.17 14.30 -2.75
C ALA A 68 -0.20 13.72 -3.75
#